data_5717da1f4b72528195fb2779c23d6ac5
#
_entry.id   5717da1f4b72528195fb2779c23d6ac5
#
_cell.length_a   1.000
_cell.length_b   1.000
_cell.length_c   1.000
_cell.angle_alpha   90.00
_cell.angle_beta   90.00
_cell.angle_gamma   90.00
#
_symmetry.space_group_name_H-M   'P 1'
#
loop_
_entity.id
_entity.type
_entity.pdbx_description
1 polymer ?
#
loop_
_entity_poly.entity_id
_entity_poly.type
_entity_poly.pdbx_seq_one_letter_code
_entity_poly.pdbx_strand_id
1 'polypeptide(L)'
;MTTLFDPAGFAQRQLDAYNARDLELFIHEYTEHVQVFVLPNREPMFVGKLAFAAHYRDNRFNLPNLHAEVVARMVFGNEVIDQEIVLGVPGTPVHAAAIYEVTELGISKVWFVDAT
;
A
#
# COMPACT_ATOMS: atom_id res chain seq x y z
N MET A 1 27.54 1.94 14.86
CA MET A 1 26.18 2.42 15.03
C MET A 1 25.18 1.60 14.22
N THR A 2 24.13 1.20 14.83
CA THR A 2 23.12 0.37 14.17
C THR A 2 22.23 1.20 13.27
N THR A 3 22.02 0.75 12.03
CA THR A 3 21.01 1.34 11.17
C THR A 3 19.64 0.96 11.72
N LEU A 4 18.83 1.95 12.02
CA LEU A 4 17.50 1.70 12.52
C LEU A 4 16.58 1.27 11.38
N PHE A 5 15.84 0.20 11.62
CA PHE A 5 14.79 -0.22 10.72
C PHE A 5 13.61 0.74 10.85
N ASP A 6 13.16 1.28 9.73
CA ASP A 6 12.12 2.30 9.70
C ASP A 6 10.93 1.82 8.86
N PRO A 7 9.94 1.14 9.47
CA PRO A 7 8.76 0.68 8.73
C PRO A 7 7.99 1.82 8.07
N ALA A 8 7.86 2.97 8.74
CA ALA A 8 7.13 4.11 8.18
C ALA A 8 7.79 4.63 6.90
N GLY A 9 9.10 4.50 6.77
CA GLY A 9 9.82 4.89 5.56
C GLY A 9 9.34 4.14 4.33
N PHE A 10 9.10 2.83 4.47
CA PHE A 10 8.55 2.02 3.37
C PHE A 10 7.14 2.47 3.01
N ALA A 11 6.29 2.72 4.01
CA ALA A 11 4.93 3.20 3.76
C ALA A 11 4.94 4.57 3.08
N GLN A 12 5.82 5.47 3.49
CA GLN A 12 5.90 6.80 2.90
C GLN A 12 6.42 6.75 1.46
N ARG A 13 7.45 5.97 1.19
CA ARG A 13 8.01 5.88 -0.17
C ARG A 13 7.01 5.28 -1.15
N GLN A 14 6.26 4.24 -0.75
CA GLN A 14 5.23 3.68 -1.63
C GLN A 14 4.09 4.66 -1.87
N LEU A 15 3.74 5.48 -0.88
CA LEU A 15 2.74 6.53 -1.05
C LEU A 15 3.20 7.57 -2.05
N ASP A 16 4.45 8.02 -1.93
CA ASP A 16 5.01 9.00 -2.85
C ASP A 16 5.04 8.47 -4.29
N ALA A 17 5.45 7.21 -4.47
CA ALA A 17 5.46 6.55 -5.77
C ALA A 17 4.04 6.38 -6.33
N TYR A 18 3.08 6.01 -5.49
CA TYR A 18 1.67 5.90 -5.85
C TYR A 18 1.15 7.24 -6.39
N ASN A 19 1.41 8.33 -5.69
CA ASN A 19 0.95 9.66 -6.09
C ASN A 19 1.67 10.18 -7.34
N ALA A 20 2.89 9.71 -7.59
CA ALA A 20 3.60 9.99 -8.84
C ALA A 20 3.17 9.05 -9.98
N ARG A 21 2.37 8.04 -9.70
CA ARG A 21 1.99 6.97 -10.63
C ARG A 21 3.19 6.29 -11.24
N ASP A 22 4.22 6.10 -10.42
CA ASP A 22 5.45 5.42 -10.83
C ASP A 22 5.40 3.97 -10.33
N LEU A 23 5.01 3.07 -11.23
CA LEU A 23 4.80 1.67 -10.87
C LEU A 23 6.08 1.01 -10.39
N GLU A 24 7.20 1.25 -11.04
CA GLU A 24 8.47 0.62 -10.67
C GLU A 24 8.93 1.04 -9.28
N LEU A 25 8.87 2.32 -8.97
CA LEU A 25 9.22 2.82 -7.64
C LEU A 25 8.23 2.30 -6.58
N PHE A 26 6.95 2.20 -6.96
CA PHE A 26 5.91 1.71 -6.05
C PHE A 26 6.17 0.26 -5.65
N ILE A 27 6.33 -0.64 -6.63
CA ILE A 27 6.53 -2.06 -6.36
C ILE A 27 7.88 -2.36 -5.71
N HIS A 28 8.85 -1.46 -5.87
CA HIS A 28 10.17 -1.60 -5.26
C HIS A 28 10.07 -1.68 -3.73
N GLU A 29 9.09 -1.04 -3.12
CA GLU A 29 8.93 -1.03 -1.66
C GLU A 29 8.30 -2.32 -1.12
N TYR A 30 7.92 -3.25 -2.00
CA TYR A 30 7.24 -4.49 -1.63
C TYR A 30 8.13 -5.71 -1.88
N THR A 31 7.92 -6.76 -1.09
CA THR A 31 8.69 -8.00 -1.28
C THR A 31 8.18 -8.80 -2.46
N GLU A 32 9.00 -9.73 -2.94
CA GLU A 32 8.66 -10.58 -4.09
C GLU A 32 7.40 -11.40 -3.88
N HIS A 33 7.15 -11.84 -2.64
CA HIS A 33 6.01 -12.69 -2.29
C HIS A 33 4.91 -11.94 -1.55
N VAL A 34 4.79 -10.63 -1.79
CA VAL A 34 3.80 -9.78 -1.13
C VAL A 34 2.40 -10.38 -1.23
N GLN A 35 1.65 -10.33 -0.12
CA GLN A 35 0.27 -10.78 -0.06
C GLN A 35 -0.62 -9.61 0.29
N VAL A 36 -1.76 -9.48 -0.40
CA VAL A 36 -2.73 -8.42 -0.16
C VAL A 36 -4.07 -9.03 0.21
N PHE A 37 -4.63 -8.54 1.30
CA PHE A 37 -5.89 -9.01 1.86
C PHE A 37 -6.89 -7.87 1.93
N VAL A 38 -8.16 -8.19 1.84
CA VAL A 38 -9.25 -7.27 2.14
C VAL A 38 -10.02 -7.88 3.31
N LEU A 39 -9.89 -7.27 4.49
CA LEU A 39 -10.55 -7.76 5.69
C LEU A 39 -12.07 -7.68 5.53
N PRO A 40 -12.82 -8.66 6.08
CA PRO A 40 -12.39 -9.74 6.98
C PRO A 40 -11.97 -11.03 6.26
N ASN A 41 -11.74 -11.00 4.96
CA ASN A 41 -11.37 -12.19 4.20
C ASN A 41 -10.02 -12.73 4.67
N ARG A 42 -9.92 -14.04 4.86
CA ARG A 42 -8.70 -14.71 5.30
C ARG A 42 -7.80 -15.10 4.14
N GLU A 43 -8.39 -15.29 2.96
CA GLU A 43 -7.63 -15.60 1.77
C GLU A 43 -7.12 -14.31 1.14
N PRO A 44 -5.88 -14.29 0.64
CA PRO A 44 -5.37 -13.10 -0.03
C PRO A 44 -6.13 -12.83 -1.33
N MET A 45 -6.33 -11.54 -1.63
CA MET A 45 -6.91 -11.12 -2.88
C MET A 45 -5.96 -11.45 -4.04
N PHE A 46 -4.67 -11.27 -3.81
CA PHE A 46 -3.62 -11.73 -4.73
C PHE A 46 -2.30 -11.89 -3.97
N VAL A 47 -1.39 -12.67 -4.56
CA VAL A 47 -0.09 -13.02 -4.00
C VAL A 47 0.98 -12.79 -5.06
N GLY A 48 2.10 -12.19 -4.65
CA GLY A 48 3.27 -12.02 -5.48
C GLY A 48 3.33 -10.67 -6.19
N LYS A 49 4.55 -10.23 -6.42
CA LYS A 49 4.81 -8.91 -6.98
C LYS A 49 4.26 -8.74 -8.38
N LEU A 50 4.24 -9.81 -9.18
CA LEU A 50 3.74 -9.77 -10.55
C LEU A 50 2.24 -9.46 -10.60
N ALA A 51 1.45 -10.20 -9.81
CA ALA A 51 0.01 -9.96 -9.70
C ALA A 51 -0.28 -8.61 -9.08
N PHE A 52 0.51 -8.22 -8.07
CA PHE A 52 0.41 -6.93 -7.41
C PHE A 52 0.62 -5.78 -8.40
N ALA A 53 1.68 -5.85 -9.20
CA ALA A 53 1.98 -4.83 -10.20
C ALA A 53 0.88 -4.73 -11.26
N ALA A 54 0.38 -5.87 -11.75
CA ALA A 54 -0.68 -5.90 -12.75
C ALA A 54 -1.96 -5.23 -12.22
N HIS A 55 -2.33 -5.51 -10.97
CA HIS A 55 -3.52 -4.91 -10.36
C HIS A 55 -3.43 -3.38 -10.33
N TYR A 56 -2.32 -2.84 -9.86
CA TYR A 56 -2.16 -1.38 -9.74
C TYR A 56 -1.99 -0.72 -11.10
N ARG A 57 -1.28 -1.36 -12.03
CA ARG A 57 -1.12 -0.84 -13.39
C ARG A 57 -2.49 -0.67 -14.07
N ASP A 58 -3.36 -1.67 -13.95
CA ASP A 58 -4.60 -1.72 -14.70
C ASP A 58 -5.77 -1.03 -14.01
N ASN A 59 -5.72 -0.86 -12.68
CA ASN A 59 -6.85 -0.37 -11.90
C ASN A 59 -6.59 0.92 -11.11
N ARG A 60 -5.38 1.43 -11.13
CA ARG A 60 -5.02 2.65 -10.39
C ARG A 60 -4.12 3.59 -11.20
N PHE A 61 -2.95 3.11 -11.64
CA PHE A 61 -1.96 3.97 -12.27
C PHE A 61 -2.34 4.41 -13.69
N ASN A 62 -3.38 3.81 -14.24
CA ASN A 62 -4.01 4.25 -15.49
C ASN A 62 -4.99 5.43 -15.28
N LEU A 63 -5.25 5.83 -14.04
CA LEU A 63 -6.19 6.90 -13.72
C LEU A 63 -5.44 8.24 -13.66
N PRO A 64 -5.87 9.24 -14.46
CA PRO A 64 -5.09 10.48 -14.60
C PRO A 64 -5.07 11.38 -13.35
N ASN A 65 -6.10 11.25 -12.50
CA ASN A 65 -6.26 12.10 -11.31
C ASN A 65 -6.05 11.34 -10.01
N LEU A 66 -5.43 10.18 -10.07
CA LEU A 66 -5.19 9.36 -8.90
C LEU A 66 -4.35 10.09 -7.86
N HIS A 67 -4.85 10.13 -6.62
CA HIS A 67 -4.13 10.72 -5.50
C HIS A 67 -4.61 10.10 -4.19
N ALA A 68 -3.68 9.73 -3.32
CA ALA A 68 -3.98 9.22 -2.00
C ALA A 68 -3.45 10.18 -0.94
N GLU A 69 -4.29 10.45 0.07
CA GLU A 69 -3.90 11.23 1.24
C GLU A 69 -3.91 10.33 2.46
N VAL A 70 -2.86 10.39 3.25
CA VAL A 70 -2.80 9.75 4.56
C VAL A 70 -3.18 10.80 5.59
N VAL A 71 -4.34 10.61 6.22
CA VAL A 71 -4.85 11.56 7.21
C VAL A 71 -4.37 11.24 8.63
N ALA A 72 -3.97 10.00 8.87
CA ALA A 72 -3.40 9.57 10.15
C ALA A 72 -2.53 8.34 9.92
N ARG A 73 -1.43 8.26 10.66
CA ARG A 73 -0.51 7.12 10.59
C ARG A 73 -0.13 6.70 11.99
N MET A 74 -0.14 5.39 12.23
CA MET A 74 0.33 4.79 13.45
C MET A 74 1.39 3.74 13.11
N VAL A 75 2.47 3.72 13.87
CA VAL A 75 3.50 2.69 13.75
C VAL A 75 3.45 1.84 15.01
N PHE A 76 3.28 0.55 14.84
CA PHE A 76 3.20 -0.40 15.94
C PHE A 76 4.13 -1.58 15.64
N GLY A 77 5.30 -1.57 16.26
CA GLY A 77 6.32 -2.57 15.94
C GLY A 77 6.79 -2.44 14.50
N ASN A 78 6.68 -3.51 13.74
CA ASN A 78 7.00 -3.52 12.30
C ASN A 78 5.76 -3.33 11.43
N GLU A 79 4.64 -2.91 12.02
CA GLU A 79 3.43 -2.64 11.28
C GLU A 79 3.17 -1.14 11.19
N VAL A 80 2.69 -0.70 10.03
CA VAL A 80 2.28 0.68 9.79
C VAL A 80 0.81 0.67 9.42
N ILE A 81 0.03 1.49 10.10
CA ILE A 81 -1.41 1.59 9.84
C ILE A 81 -1.69 3.00 9.35
N ASP A 82 -2.13 3.10 8.10
CA ASP A 82 -2.47 4.36 7.46
C ASP A 82 -3.97 4.46 7.27
N GLN A 83 -4.56 5.53 7.80
CA GLN A 83 -5.92 5.92 7.44
C GLN A 83 -5.81 6.81 6.21
N GLU A 84 -6.49 6.42 5.12
CA GLU A 84 -6.28 7.11 3.85
C GLU A 84 -7.58 7.42 3.12
N ILE A 85 -7.49 8.44 2.26
CA ILE A 85 -8.55 8.81 1.32
C ILE A 85 -7.95 8.74 -0.07
N VAL A 86 -8.55 7.94 -0.96
CA VAL A 86 -8.09 7.80 -2.35
C VAL A 86 -9.05 8.55 -3.25
N LEU A 87 -8.49 9.52 -3.98
CA LEU A 87 -9.19 10.37 -4.93
C LEU A 87 -8.83 9.96 -6.36
N GLY A 88 -9.66 10.34 -7.32
CA GLY A 88 -9.38 10.10 -8.72
C GLY A 88 -9.78 8.70 -9.19
N VAL A 89 -10.45 7.93 -8.36
CA VAL A 89 -11.05 6.64 -8.73
C VAL A 89 -12.50 6.86 -9.19
N PRO A 90 -13.05 5.96 -10.01
CA PRO A 90 -14.45 6.07 -10.41
C PRO A 90 -15.39 6.04 -9.21
N GLY A 91 -16.36 6.95 -9.20
CA GLY A 91 -17.35 7.05 -8.12
C GLY A 91 -16.92 7.99 -7.02
N THR A 92 -17.28 7.66 -5.77
CA THR A 92 -16.95 8.47 -4.60
C THR A 92 -15.53 8.19 -4.12
N PRO A 93 -14.93 9.14 -3.38
CA PRO A 93 -13.63 8.87 -2.77
C PRO A 93 -13.64 7.62 -1.91
N VAL A 94 -12.53 6.86 -1.95
CA VAL A 94 -12.38 5.65 -1.14
C VAL A 94 -11.76 6.02 0.19
N HIS A 95 -12.46 5.69 1.27
CA HIS A 95 -11.95 5.83 2.64
C HIS A 95 -11.55 4.45 3.12
N ALA A 96 -10.28 4.28 3.46
CA ALA A 96 -9.76 2.98 3.84
C ALA A 96 -8.68 3.10 4.90
N ALA A 97 -8.42 2.00 5.60
CA ALA A 97 -7.22 1.83 6.38
C ALA A 97 -6.36 0.77 5.70
N ALA A 98 -5.07 1.04 5.60
CA ALA A 98 -4.10 0.09 5.09
C ALA A 98 -3.17 -0.31 6.22
N ILE A 99 -3.04 -1.61 6.46
CA ILE A 99 -2.14 -2.16 7.47
C ILE A 99 -1.00 -2.83 6.73
N TYR A 100 0.21 -2.31 6.89
CA TYR A 100 1.40 -2.84 6.24
C TYR A 100 2.25 -3.61 7.23
N GLU A 101 2.56 -4.86 6.92
CA GLU A 101 3.59 -5.61 7.65
C GLU A 101 4.90 -5.42 6.90
N VAL A 102 5.89 -4.85 7.57
CA VAL A 102 7.13 -4.42 6.93
C VAL A 102 8.30 -5.26 7.44
N THR A 103 9.13 -5.73 6.51
CA THR A 103 10.40 -6.40 6.81
C THR A 103 11.54 -5.52 6.30
N GLU A 104 12.77 -5.90 6.61
CA GLU A 104 13.94 -5.18 6.08
C GLU A 104 14.03 -5.25 4.55
N LEU A 105 13.38 -6.25 3.93
CA LEU A 105 13.36 -6.42 2.48
C LEU A 105 12.21 -5.65 1.82
N GLY A 106 11.24 -5.18 2.60
CA GLY A 106 10.10 -4.44 2.08
C GLY A 106 8.80 -4.84 2.75
N ILE A 107 7.71 -4.31 2.22
CA ILE A 107 6.35 -4.60 2.69
C ILE A 107 5.98 -6.01 2.23
N SER A 108 5.71 -6.91 3.18
CA SER A 108 5.44 -8.32 2.91
C SER A 108 3.96 -8.65 2.88
N LYS A 109 3.13 -7.91 3.62
CA LYS A 109 1.68 -8.09 3.64
C LYS A 109 0.98 -6.76 3.77
N VAL A 110 -0.20 -6.68 3.16
CA VAL A 110 -1.08 -5.52 3.27
C VAL A 110 -2.48 -6.02 3.57
N TRP A 111 -3.13 -5.43 4.56
CA TRP A 111 -4.54 -5.65 4.84
C TRP A 111 -5.28 -4.33 4.66
N PHE A 112 -6.31 -4.34 3.81
CA PHE A 112 -7.17 -3.19 3.63
C PHE A 112 -8.46 -3.36 4.41
N VAL A 113 -8.93 -2.26 5.00
CA VAL A 113 -10.25 -2.15 5.64
C VAL A 113 -10.96 -0.97 4.99
N ASP A 114 -12.05 -1.22 4.31
CA ASP A 114 -12.83 -0.16 3.69
C ASP A 114 -13.86 0.37 4.70
N ALA A 115 -13.95 1.68 4.79
CA ALA A 115 -14.98 2.34 5.58
C ALA A 115 -16.25 2.49 4.71
N THR A 116 -17.16 1.58 4.89
CA THR A 116 -18.44 1.59 4.15
C THR A 116 -19.56 2.11 5.00
#